data_99b89f7ae3547e69aca065f1128b6814
#
_entry.id   99b89f7ae3547e69aca065f1128b6814
#
_cell.length_a   1.000
_cell.length_b   1.000
_cell.length_c   1.000
_cell.angle_alpha   90.00
_cell.angle_beta   90.00
_cell.angle_gamma   90.00
#
_symmetry.space_group_name_H-M   'P 1'
#
loop_
_entity.id
_entity.type
_entity.pdbx_description
1 polymer ?
#
loop_
_entity_poly.entity_id
_entity_poly.type
_entity_poly.pdbx_seq_one_letter_code
_entity_poly.pdbx_strand_id
1 'polypeptide(L)'
;MLLAKVFSKIFKDDGIILVDDEGQKYICGTPQKNNPVTLKLLKKNLKWKLILDPELEFPEAYMRGDIVIENTTLKNFLMNLIKNLGREEVTTASYISKKIFQITRFLSNYNLPGKARKDIQHHYDIGGERGEKLYDIFLDKKHRQYSCAYWKDKTQTLEEAQQNKIDHIIKKLDVKKGQKILDVGCGWGGMAFELAKQKNCEVTGISLSKNQI
;
A
#
# COMPACT_ATOMS: atom_id res chain seq x y z
N MET A 1 0.54 30.20 -4.64
CA MET A 1 1.49 29.07 -4.75
C MET A 1 0.97 28.06 -5.78
N LEU A 2 1.85 27.43 -6.59
CA LEU A 2 1.43 26.49 -7.64
C LEU A 2 0.73 25.24 -7.05
N LEU A 3 1.30 24.66 -5.99
CA LEU A 3 0.70 23.50 -5.31
C LEU A 3 -0.72 23.81 -4.81
N ALA A 4 -0.98 25.01 -4.26
CA ALA A 4 -2.31 25.41 -3.83
C ALA A 4 -3.32 25.44 -5.01
N LYS A 5 -2.89 25.83 -6.20
CA LYS A 5 -3.73 25.79 -7.40
C LYS A 5 -4.06 24.35 -7.80
N VAL A 6 -3.11 23.42 -7.63
CA VAL A 6 -3.35 21.98 -7.85
C VAL A 6 -4.36 21.44 -6.83
N PHE A 7 -4.15 21.71 -5.56
CA PHE A 7 -5.08 21.29 -4.50
C PHE A 7 -6.48 21.90 -4.67
N SER A 8 -6.58 23.16 -5.07
CA SER A 8 -7.90 23.79 -5.34
C SER A 8 -8.65 23.15 -6.50
N LYS A 9 -7.95 22.51 -7.44
CA LYS A 9 -8.59 21.72 -8.49
C LYS A 9 -9.04 20.33 -8.01
N ILE A 10 -8.30 19.75 -7.08
CA ILE A 10 -8.61 18.43 -6.50
C ILE A 10 -9.75 18.56 -5.50
N PHE A 11 -9.59 19.40 -4.48
CA PHE A 11 -10.57 19.58 -3.43
C PHE A 11 -11.65 20.59 -3.85
N LYS A 12 -12.77 20.10 -4.38
CA LYS A 12 -13.93 20.91 -4.72
C LYS A 12 -14.94 20.96 -3.57
N ASP A 13 -15.34 19.77 -3.13
CA ASP A 13 -16.19 19.57 -1.97
C ASP A 13 -15.33 19.17 -0.78
N ASP A 14 -15.71 19.57 0.44
CA ASP A 14 -14.94 19.28 1.65
C ASP A 14 -13.46 19.74 1.52
N GLY A 15 -13.25 21.00 1.18
CA GLY A 15 -11.94 21.58 0.96
C GLY A 15 -11.01 21.57 2.18
N ILE A 16 -9.78 22.00 1.96
CA ILE A 16 -8.74 22.05 2.99
C ILE A 16 -8.06 23.41 3.06
N ILE A 17 -7.40 23.70 4.17
CA ILE A 17 -6.44 24.79 4.29
C ILE A 17 -5.04 24.20 4.12
N LEU A 18 -4.32 24.65 3.10
CA LEU A 18 -2.91 24.33 2.92
C LEU A 18 -2.06 25.44 3.55
N VAL A 19 -1.10 25.09 4.39
CA VAL A 19 -0.15 26.01 5.02
C VAL A 19 1.25 25.65 4.53
N ASP A 20 1.97 26.61 3.98
CA ASP A 20 3.33 26.38 3.52
C ASP A 20 4.37 26.54 4.64
N ASP A 21 5.63 26.31 4.29
CA ASP A 21 6.79 26.39 5.18
C ASP A 21 7.05 27.80 5.77
N GLU A 22 6.45 28.84 5.19
CA GLU A 22 6.51 30.22 5.66
C GLU A 22 5.28 30.59 6.51
N GLY A 23 4.33 29.65 6.69
CA GLY A 23 3.09 29.85 7.44
C GLY A 23 1.98 30.50 6.63
N GLN A 24 2.18 30.73 5.33
CA GLN A 24 1.15 31.31 4.45
C GLN A 24 0.03 30.30 4.23
N LYS A 25 -1.21 30.76 4.43
CA LYS A 25 -2.42 29.92 4.30
C LYS A 25 -3.03 30.08 2.90
N TYR A 26 -3.44 28.95 2.32
CA TYR A 26 -4.12 28.88 1.04
C TYR A 26 -5.40 28.04 1.21
N ILE A 27 -6.55 28.61 0.82
CA ILE A 27 -7.83 27.91 0.83
C ILE A 27 -7.95 27.09 -0.44
N CYS A 28 -8.15 25.80 -0.32
CA CYS A 28 -8.30 24.86 -1.43
C CYS A 28 -9.71 24.26 -1.37
N GLY A 29 -10.56 24.57 -2.32
CA GLY A 29 -11.97 24.18 -2.33
C GLY A 29 -12.82 24.92 -1.30
N THR A 30 -13.80 24.23 -0.73
CA THR A 30 -14.74 24.78 0.27
C THR A 30 -14.52 24.11 1.63
N PRO A 31 -13.55 24.57 2.45
CA PRO A 31 -13.33 23.99 3.78
C PRO A 31 -14.51 24.22 4.71
N GLN A 32 -14.67 23.34 5.68
CA GLN A 32 -15.64 23.52 6.75
C GLN A 32 -15.35 24.80 7.54
N LYS A 33 -16.40 25.57 7.88
CA LYS A 33 -16.26 26.84 8.60
C LYS A 33 -15.69 26.65 10.01
N ASN A 34 -16.17 25.61 10.70
CA ASN A 34 -15.69 25.27 12.02
C ASN A 34 -14.73 24.10 11.92
N ASN A 35 -13.49 24.28 12.42
CA ASN A 35 -12.46 23.25 12.47
C ASN A 35 -12.03 22.70 11.07
N PRO A 36 -11.61 23.54 10.12
CA PRO A 36 -11.22 23.12 8.78
C PRO A 36 -10.03 22.17 8.81
N VAL A 37 -10.07 21.14 7.98
CA VAL A 37 -8.92 20.26 7.75
C VAL A 37 -7.76 21.07 7.26
N THR A 38 -6.62 20.98 7.93
CA THR A 38 -5.42 21.75 7.61
C THR A 38 -4.25 20.82 7.29
N LEU A 39 -3.60 21.06 6.17
CA LEU A 39 -2.38 20.38 5.75
C LEU A 39 -1.21 21.36 5.85
N LYS A 40 -0.25 21.10 6.72
CA LYS A 40 0.95 21.93 6.89
C LYS A 40 2.16 21.28 6.24
N LEU A 41 2.90 22.06 5.45
CA LEU A 41 4.19 21.67 4.89
C LEU A 41 5.30 22.33 5.71
N LEU A 42 6.15 21.53 6.33
CA LEU A 42 7.20 22.03 7.24
C LEU A 42 8.55 22.23 6.53
N LYS A 43 8.66 21.85 5.26
CA LYS A 43 9.93 21.92 4.49
C LYS A 43 9.75 22.69 3.18
N LYS A 44 10.68 23.62 2.92
CA LYS A 44 10.67 24.51 1.75
C LYS A 44 10.58 23.78 0.41
N ASN A 45 11.30 22.67 0.28
CA ASN A 45 11.37 21.92 -1.00
C ASN A 45 10.15 21.04 -1.24
N LEU A 46 9.31 20.82 -0.22
CA LEU A 46 8.23 19.83 -0.28
C LEU A 46 7.15 20.22 -1.27
N LYS A 47 6.89 21.52 -1.43
CA LYS A 47 5.94 22.04 -2.42
C LYS A 47 6.25 21.63 -3.86
N TRP A 48 7.53 21.59 -4.23
CA TRP A 48 7.96 21.18 -5.56
C TRP A 48 7.98 19.66 -5.72
N LYS A 49 8.43 18.95 -4.70
CA LYS A 49 8.46 17.49 -4.68
C LYS A 49 7.04 16.91 -4.82
N LEU A 50 6.07 17.44 -4.09
CA LEU A 50 4.66 17.06 -4.19
C LEU A 50 4.02 17.37 -5.55
N ILE A 51 4.56 18.32 -6.32
CA ILE A 51 4.10 18.58 -7.69
C ILE A 51 4.69 17.56 -8.66
N LEU A 52 5.97 17.19 -8.47
CA LEU A 52 6.69 16.29 -9.37
C LEU A 52 6.31 14.83 -9.16
N ASP A 53 6.24 14.38 -7.92
CA ASP A 53 5.95 12.99 -7.55
C ASP A 53 5.12 12.92 -6.26
N PRO A 54 3.82 13.23 -6.32
CA PRO A 54 2.95 13.22 -5.15
C PRO A 54 2.73 11.83 -4.57
N GLU A 55 2.78 10.78 -5.39
CA GLU A 55 2.49 9.40 -4.98
C GLU A 55 3.60 8.85 -4.05
N LEU A 56 4.85 9.26 -4.27
CA LEU A 56 5.98 8.89 -3.43
C LEU A 56 6.21 9.90 -2.30
N GLU A 57 6.25 11.20 -2.65
CA GLU A 57 6.67 12.22 -1.69
C GLU A 57 5.65 12.49 -0.58
N PHE A 58 4.34 12.32 -0.83
CA PHE A 58 3.34 12.56 0.21
C PHE A 58 3.45 11.56 1.36
N PRO A 59 3.41 10.22 1.13
CA PRO A 59 3.55 9.25 2.20
C PRO A 59 4.91 9.34 2.91
N GLU A 60 6.00 9.52 2.17
CA GLU A 60 7.33 9.65 2.78
C GLU A 60 7.45 10.91 3.64
N ALA A 61 6.97 12.05 3.17
CA ALA A 61 7.00 13.29 3.93
C ALA A 61 6.12 13.21 5.19
N TYR A 62 4.98 12.53 5.10
CA TYR A 62 4.15 12.28 6.27
C TYR A 62 4.86 11.40 7.29
N MET A 63 5.50 10.30 6.86
CA MET A 63 6.26 9.42 7.76
C MET A 63 7.45 10.12 8.41
N ARG A 64 8.12 11.04 7.69
CA ARG A 64 9.21 11.85 8.24
C ARG A 64 8.74 12.97 9.16
N GLY A 65 7.44 13.27 9.21
CA GLY A 65 6.87 14.41 9.93
C GLY A 65 7.06 15.75 9.21
N ASP A 66 7.41 15.75 7.93
CA ASP A 66 7.54 16.97 7.11
C ASP A 66 6.17 17.50 6.66
N ILE A 67 5.13 16.67 6.76
CA ILE A 67 3.72 17.00 6.57
C ILE A 67 2.96 16.75 7.87
N VAL A 68 2.15 17.71 8.29
CA VAL A 68 1.24 17.59 9.43
C VAL A 68 -0.19 17.79 8.97
N ILE A 69 -1.06 16.87 9.37
CA ILE A 69 -2.51 16.94 9.12
C ILE A 69 -3.17 17.31 10.44
N GLU A 70 -3.94 18.40 10.45
CA GLU A 70 -4.66 18.89 11.63
C GLU A 70 -6.16 18.82 11.42
N ASN A 71 -6.88 18.71 12.54
CA ASN A 71 -8.35 18.70 12.61
C ASN A 71 -9.02 17.49 11.93
N THR A 72 -8.25 16.44 11.62
CA THR A 72 -8.77 15.18 11.10
C THR A 72 -7.74 14.05 11.30
N THR A 73 -8.16 12.82 11.06
CA THR A 73 -7.25 11.67 11.02
C THR A 73 -6.66 11.49 9.62
N LEU A 74 -5.49 10.85 9.50
CA LEU A 74 -4.91 10.48 8.20
C LEU A 74 -5.92 9.70 7.34
N LYS A 75 -6.63 8.74 7.95
CA LYS A 75 -7.67 7.95 7.26
C LYS A 75 -8.73 8.85 6.62
N ASN A 76 -9.30 9.78 7.38
CA ASN A 76 -10.36 10.66 6.89
C ASN A 76 -9.84 11.64 5.83
N PHE A 77 -8.60 12.13 5.99
CA PHE A 77 -7.93 12.95 4.98
C PHE A 77 -7.78 12.20 3.65
N LEU A 78 -7.27 10.96 3.70
CA LEU A 78 -7.11 10.12 2.50
C LEU A 78 -8.45 9.77 1.87
N MET A 79 -9.48 9.47 2.66
CA MET A 79 -10.84 9.23 2.14
C MET A 79 -11.41 10.47 1.43
N ASN A 80 -11.20 11.66 2.00
CA ASN A 80 -11.59 12.92 1.35
C ASN A 80 -10.80 13.14 0.04
N LEU A 81 -9.49 12.91 0.05
CA LEU A 81 -8.65 13.02 -1.13
C LEU A 81 -9.13 12.07 -2.25
N ILE A 82 -9.36 10.79 -1.93
CA ILE A 82 -9.84 9.78 -2.90
C ILE A 82 -11.21 10.16 -3.46
N LYS A 83 -12.14 10.60 -2.61
CA LYS A 83 -13.48 11.07 -3.02
C LYS A 83 -13.38 12.20 -4.05
N ASN A 84 -12.46 13.12 -3.88
CA ASN A 84 -12.25 14.24 -4.78
C ASN A 84 -11.47 13.86 -6.05
N LEU A 85 -10.44 13.01 -5.95
CA LEU A 85 -9.66 12.52 -7.11
C LEU A 85 -10.47 11.62 -8.04
N GLY A 86 -11.40 10.81 -7.52
CA GLY A 86 -12.24 9.91 -8.32
C GLY A 86 -13.26 10.61 -9.21
N ARG A 87 -13.38 11.94 -9.13
CA ARG A 87 -14.36 12.75 -9.87
C ARG A 87 -13.80 13.49 -11.07
N GLU A 88 -12.49 13.50 -11.29
CA GLU A 88 -11.89 14.26 -12.38
C GLU A 88 -10.84 13.53 -13.19
N GLU A 89 -10.94 13.75 -14.51
CA GLU A 89 -9.85 13.51 -15.42
C GLU A 89 -8.62 14.33 -15.04
N VAL A 90 -7.53 13.64 -14.99
CA VAL A 90 -6.19 14.12 -14.69
C VAL A 90 -5.85 15.37 -15.50
N THR A 91 -5.42 16.44 -14.85
CA THR A 91 -4.98 17.68 -15.52
C THR A 91 -3.90 17.37 -16.57
N THR A 92 -3.80 18.20 -17.61
CA THR A 92 -2.81 18.06 -18.71
C THR A 92 -1.36 17.91 -18.21
N ALA A 93 -1.02 18.58 -17.11
CA ALA A 93 0.29 18.44 -16.45
C ALA A 93 0.52 17.05 -15.87
N SER A 94 -0.51 16.44 -15.27
CA SER A 94 -0.48 15.06 -14.77
C SER A 94 -0.44 14.03 -15.93
N TYR A 95 -1.03 14.34 -17.07
CA TYR A 95 -0.94 13.50 -18.27
C TYR A 95 0.50 13.48 -18.83
N ILE A 96 1.17 14.64 -18.87
CA ILE A 96 2.56 14.74 -19.34
C ILE A 96 3.50 14.05 -18.36
N SER A 97 3.32 14.25 -17.04
CA SER A 97 4.14 13.57 -16.03
C SER A 97 3.89 12.06 -16.04
N LYS A 98 2.65 11.58 -16.26
CA LYS A 98 2.36 10.16 -16.46
C LYS A 98 3.04 9.59 -17.70
N LYS A 99 3.09 10.31 -18.82
CA LYS A 99 3.83 9.86 -20.01
C LYS A 99 5.33 9.81 -19.78
N ILE A 100 5.92 10.82 -19.15
CA ILE A 100 7.34 10.81 -18.78
C ILE A 100 7.61 9.66 -17.82
N PHE A 101 6.75 9.45 -16.81
CA PHE A 101 6.84 8.34 -15.87
C PHE A 101 6.70 6.97 -16.57
N GLN A 102 5.82 6.83 -17.56
CA GLN A 102 5.70 5.60 -18.34
C GLN A 102 6.98 5.28 -19.13
N ILE A 103 7.64 6.29 -19.69
CA ILE A 103 8.90 6.12 -20.42
C ILE A 103 10.05 5.78 -19.45
N THR A 104 10.17 6.52 -18.35
CA THR A 104 11.20 6.25 -17.32
C THR A 104 10.95 4.91 -16.61
N ARG A 105 9.69 4.52 -16.40
CA ARG A 105 9.30 3.23 -15.84
C ARG A 105 9.69 2.07 -16.75
N PHE A 106 9.58 2.22 -18.07
CA PHE A 106 10.04 1.19 -19.00
C PHE A 106 11.55 0.95 -18.85
N LEU A 107 12.35 2.02 -18.69
CA LEU A 107 13.80 1.94 -18.46
C LEU A 107 14.15 1.44 -17.04
N SER A 108 13.38 1.84 -16.02
CA SER A 108 13.62 1.43 -14.63
C SER A 108 13.12 0.03 -14.30
N ASN A 109 12.11 -0.47 -15.04
CA ASN A 109 11.55 -1.82 -14.87
C ASN A 109 12.39 -2.92 -15.53
N TYR A 110 13.56 -2.59 -16.10
CA TYR A 110 14.47 -3.63 -16.56
C TYR A 110 15.04 -4.38 -15.34
N ASN A 111 14.32 -5.42 -14.97
CA ASN A 111 14.53 -6.14 -13.73
C ASN A 111 15.57 -7.27 -13.98
N LEU A 112 16.84 -6.92 -13.87
CA LEU A 112 17.92 -7.92 -13.93
C LEU A 112 17.75 -8.91 -12.75
N PRO A 113 17.98 -10.22 -12.96
CA PRO A 113 17.76 -11.24 -11.93
C PRO A 113 18.45 -10.94 -10.59
N GLY A 114 19.64 -10.34 -10.62
CA GLY A 114 20.36 -9.94 -9.41
C GLY A 114 19.72 -8.78 -8.64
N LYS A 115 19.08 -7.84 -9.37
CA LYS A 115 18.34 -6.73 -8.76
C LYS A 115 17.01 -7.23 -8.18
N ALA A 116 16.27 -8.05 -8.93
CA ALA A 116 15.02 -8.65 -8.47
C ALA A 116 15.18 -9.38 -7.13
N ARG A 117 16.26 -10.14 -6.98
CA ARG A 117 16.56 -10.86 -5.73
C ARG A 117 16.79 -9.90 -4.56
N LYS A 118 17.53 -8.80 -4.77
CA LYS A 118 17.79 -7.79 -3.74
C LYS A 118 16.50 -7.04 -3.36
N ASP A 119 15.71 -6.67 -4.34
CA ASP A 119 14.45 -5.94 -4.12
C ASP A 119 13.44 -6.81 -3.37
N ILE A 120 13.33 -8.09 -3.70
CA ILE A 120 12.49 -9.05 -2.99
C ILE A 120 12.98 -9.27 -1.55
N GLN A 121 14.28 -9.48 -1.36
CA GLN A 121 14.86 -9.59 -0.02
C GLN A 121 14.59 -8.32 0.78
N HIS A 122 14.84 -7.15 0.22
CA HIS A 122 14.57 -5.87 0.89
C HIS A 122 13.10 -5.75 1.30
N HIS A 123 12.15 -6.12 0.42
CA HIS A 123 10.71 -6.03 0.70
C HIS A 123 10.28 -6.93 1.88
N TYR A 124 10.76 -8.18 1.91
CA TYR A 124 10.37 -9.13 2.96
C TYR A 124 11.27 -9.10 4.19
N ASP A 125 12.49 -8.58 4.05
CA ASP A 125 13.44 -8.41 5.16
C ASP A 125 13.33 -6.99 5.77
N ILE A 126 12.33 -6.16 5.34
CA ILE A 126 12.06 -4.86 5.96
C ILE A 126 11.83 -5.06 7.45
N GLY A 127 12.88 -4.75 8.20
CA GLY A 127 12.82 -4.69 9.63
C GLY A 127 13.63 -5.73 10.38
N GLY A 128 14.32 -6.71 9.76
CA GLY A 128 14.99 -7.75 10.52
C GLY A 128 14.12 -8.23 11.69
N GLU A 129 14.65 -8.26 12.92
CA GLU A 129 13.84 -8.53 14.13
C GLU A 129 12.62 -7.59 14.32
N ARG A 130 12.61 -6.41 13.68
CA ARG A 130 11.49 -5.47 13.66
C ARG A 130 10.50 -5.72 12.53
N GLY A 131 10.89 -6.37 11.44
CA GLY A 131 10.02 -6.66 10.29
C GLY A 131 8.98 -7.72 10.61
N GLU A 132 9.32 -8.71 11.40
CA GLU A 132 8.35 -9.68 11.89
C GLU A 132 7.20 -8.99 12.62
N LYS A 133 7.48 -7.98 13.45
CA LYS A 133 6.46 -7.19 14.14
C LYS A 133 5.57 -6.40 13.19
N LEU A 134 6.06 -5.93 12.04
CA LEU A 134 5.24 -5.24 11.05
C LEU A 134 4.19 -6.17 10.45
N TYR A 135 4.59 -7.35 10.03
CA TYR A 135 3.67 -8.33 9.45
C TYR A 135 2.65 -8.86 10.47
N ASP A 136 3.04 -8.97 11.75
CA ASP A 136 2.15 -9.38 12.84
C ASP A 136 1.03 -8.37 13.14
N ILE A 137 1.18 -7.11 12.70
CA ILE A 137 0.16 -6.07 12.89
C ILE A 137 -1.06 -6.30 11.99
N PHE A 138 -0.86 -6.81 10.76
CA PHE A 138 -1.93 -6.85 9.76
C PHE A 138 -2.18 -8.22 9.12
N LEU A 139 -1.29 -9.22 9.30
CA LEU A 139 -1.54 -10.57 8.83
C LEU A 139 -2.32 -11.38 9.86
N ASP A 140 -3.02 -12.40 9.36
CA ASP A 140 -3.65 -13.41 10.21
C ASP A 140 -2.59 -14.16 11.04
N LYS A 141 -2.90 -14.41 12.30
CA LYS A 141 -1.96 -15.03 13.25
C LYS A 141 -1.74 -16.50 13.00
N LYS A 142 -2.73 -17.17 12.39
CA LYS A 142 -2.71 -18.62 12.22
C LYS A 142 -1.83 -19.07 11.05
N HIS A 143 -1.96 -18.42 9.90
CA HIS A 143 -1.32 -18.85 8.67
C HIS A 143 -0.32 -17.82 8.12
N ARG A 144 -0.33 -16.58 8.64
CA ARG A 144 0.50 -15.44 8.19
C ARG A 144 0.47 -15.28 6.66
N GLN A 145 -0.76 -15.28 6.10
CA GLN A 145 -0.96 -15.21 4.67
C GLN A 145 -0.82 -13.76 4.15
N TYR A 146 0.23 -13.50 3.40
CA TYR A 146 0.46 -12.19 2.75
C TYR A 146 -0.18 -12.14 1.36
N SER A 147 -1.44 -12.50 1.28
CA SER A 147 -2.28 -12.44 0.07
C SER A 147 -3.73 -12.21 0.46
N CYS A 148 -4.55 -11.73 -0.49
CA CYS A 148 -5.95 -11.39 -0.23
C CYS A 148 -6.71 -12.57 0.36
N ALA A 149 -7.51 -12.32 1.39
CA ALA A 149 -8.41 -13.29 2.00
C ALA A 149 -9.67 -13.50 1.15
N TYR A 150 -10.39 -14.61 1.38
CA TYR A 150 -11.67 -14.89 0.74
C TYR A 150 -12.81 -14.75 1.73
N TRP A 151 -13.48 -13.61 1.69
CA TRP A 151 -14.59 -13.27 2.55
C TRP A 151 -15.89 -13.83 1.99
N LYS A 152 -16.51 -14.77 2.68
CA LYS A 152 -17.83 -15.28 2.36
C LYS A 152 -18.92 -14.42 2.98
N ASP A 153 -18.61 -13.80 4.11
CA ASP A 153 -19.49 -12.92 4.87
C ASP A 153 -18.70 -11.75 5.45
N LYS A 154 -19.34 -10.58 5.56
CA LYS A 154 -18.73 -9.35 6.09
C LYS A 154 -18.45 -9.38 7.59
N THR A 155 -19.06 -10.31 8.31
CA THR A 155 -18.90 -10.48 9.76
C THR A 155 -17.74 -11.37 10.14
N GLN A 156 -17.09 -12.04 9.18
CA GLN A 156 -15.98 -12.95 9.43
C GLN A 156 -14.74 -12.19 9.92
N THR A 157 -13.93 -12.88 10.70
CA THR A 157 -12.58 -12.44 11.07
C THR A 157 -11.59 -12.63 9.91
N LEU A 158 -10.43 -12.00 9.99
CA LEU A 158 -9.36 -12.17 9.00
C LEU A 158 -8.90 -13.65 8.96
N GLU A 159 -8.79 -14.29 10.10
CA GLU A 159 -8.41 -15.70 10.23
C GLU A 159 -9.38 -16.63 9.50
N GLU A 160 -10.68 -16.42 9.68
CA GLU A 160 -11.73 -17.20 8.99
C GLU A 160 -11.70 -16.96 7.48
N ALA A 161 -11.52 -15.71 7.04
CA ALA A 161 -11.45 -15.39 5.63
C ALA A 161 -10.18 -15.95 4.96
N GLN A 162 -9.04 -15.97 5.66
CA GLN A 162 -7.82 -16.61 5.18
C GLN A 162 -7.94 -18.13 5.14
N GLN A 163 -8.60 -18.75 6.13
CA GLN A 163 -8.90 -20.18 6.09
C GLN A 163 -9.82 -20.52 4.90
N ASN A 164 -10.85 -19.71 4.66
CA ASN A 164 -11.73 -19.90 3.49
C ASN A 164 -10.95 -19.83 2.17
N LYS A 165 -9.98 -18.94 2.04
CA LYS A 165 -9.11 -18.87 0.86
C LYS A 165 -8.30 -20.16 0.70
N ILE A 166 -7.67 -20.63 1.76
CA ILE A 166 -6.88 -21.86 1.76
C ILE A 166 -7.75 -23.04 1.33
N ASP A 167 -8.90 -23.22 1.96
CA ASP A 167 -9.84 -24.31 1.65
C ASP A 167 -10.35 -24.26 0.21
N HIS A 168 -10.60 -23.02 -0.29
CA HIS A 168 -11.01 -22.81 -1.68
C HIS A 168 -9.91 -23.22 -2.67
N ILE A 169 -8.66 -22.89 -2.40
CA ILE A 169 -7.50 -23.28 -3.23
C ILE A 169 -7.30 -24.79 -3.17
N ILE A 170 -7.33 -25.40 -1.97
CA ILE A 170 -7.19 -26.85 -1.80
C ILE A 170 -8.28 -27.61 -2.57
N LYS A 171 -9.52 -27.11 -2.54
CA LYS A 171 -10.63 -27.69 -3.31
C LYS A 171 -10.40 -27.60 -4.82
N LYS A 172 -9.87 -26.46 -5.32
CA LYS A 172 -9.57 -26.27 -6.74
C LYS A 172 -8.43 -27.17 -7.24
N LEU A 173 -7.41 -27.36 -6.42
CA LEU A 173 -6.25 -28.20 -6.78
C LEU A 173 -6.59 -29.69 -6.87
N ASP A 174 -7.68 -30.13 -6.25
CA ASP A 174 -8.14 -31.53 -6.20
C ASP A 174 -7.01 -32.52 -5.82
N VAL A 175 -6.16 -32.12 -4.88
CA VAL A 175 -5.01 -32.89 -4.43
C VAL A 175 -5.45 -34.21 -3.80
N LYS A 176 -4.80 -35.30 -4.20
CA LYS A 176 -5.00 -36.64 -3.65
C LYS A 176 -3.93 -36.99 -2.62
N LYS A 177 -4.27 -37.88 -1.69
CA LYS A 177 -3.34 -38.39 -0.69
C LYS A 177 -2.05 -38.94 -1.33
N GLY A 178 -0.91 -38.59 -0.75
CA GLY A 178 0.42 -39.06 -1.18
C GLY A 178 1.01 -38.34 -2.38
N GLN A 179 0.31 -37.36 -2.97
CA GLN A 179 0.88 -36.52 -4.03
C GLN A 179 1.98 -35.61 -3.49
N LYS A 180 2.90 -35.25 -4.37
CA LYS A 180 3.96 -34.27 -4.11
C LYS A 180 3.55 -32.93 -4.71
N ILE A 181 3.61 -31.88 -3.90
CA ILE A 181 3.18 -30.54 -4.25
C ILE A 181 4.37 -29.61 -4.12
N LEU A 182 4.53 -28.68 -5.07
CA LEU A 182 5.47 -27.57 -5.00
C LEU A 182 4.69 -26.27 -4.75
N ASP A 183 5.01 -25.59 -3.63
CA ASP A 183 4.49 -24.26 -3.30
C ASP A 183 5.56 -23.21 -3.61
N VAL A 184 5.36 -22.48 -4.73
CA VAL A 184 6.31 -21.46 -5.20
C VAL A 184 5.91 -20.10 -4.60
N GLY A 185 6.78 -19.54 -3.75
CA GLY A 185 6.47 -18.35 -2.98
C GLY A 185 5.63 -18.69 -1.74
N CYS A 186 6.05 -19.74 -1.03
CA CYS A 186 5.29 -20.31 0.09
C CYS A 186 5.11 -19.35 1.30
N GLY A 187 5.80 -18.21 1.31
CA GLY A 187 5.80 -17.31 2.46
C GLY A 187 6.24 -18.04 3.73
N TRP A 188 5.51 -17.87 4.82
CA TRP A 188 5.73 -18.58 6.09
C TRP A 188 5.13 -20.02 6.12
N GLY A 189 4.77 -20.56 4.96
CA GLY A 189 4.35 -21.95 4.84
C GLY A 189 2.89 -22.23 5.17
N GLY A 190 2.06 -21.22 5.47
CA GLY A 190 0.68 -21.46 5.92
C GLY A 190 -0.18 -22.29 4.96
N MET A 191 -0.05 -22.08 3.64
CA MET A 191 -0.72 -22.92 2.63
C MET A 191 -0.15 -24.33 2.61
N ALA A 192 1.18 -24.45 2.63
CA ALA A 192 1.89 -25.74 2.58
C ALA A 192 1.50 -26.63 3.78
N PHE A 193 1.46 -26.05 4.99
CA PHE A 193 1.03 -26.79 6.20
C PHE A 193 -0.41 -27.27 6.12
N GLU A 194 -1.33 -26.43 5.67
CA GLU A 194 -2.75 -26.83 5.54
C GLU A 194 -2.96 -27.87 4.44
N LEU A 195 -2.25 -27.78 3.31
CA LEU A 195 -2.25 -28.82 2.27
C LEU A 195 -1.77 -30.18 2.82
N ALA A 196 -0.61 -30.20 3.47
CA ALA A 196 -0.05 -31.41 4.05
C ALA A 196 -1.02 -32.02 5.08
N LYS A 197 -1.60 -31.18 5.96
CA LYS A 197 -2.54 -31.61 7.00
C LYS A 197 -3.86 -32.13 6.45
N GLN A 198 -4.50 -31.39 5.53
CA GLN A 198 -5.84 -31.73 5.04
C GLN A 198 -5.83 -32.86 4.02
N LYS A 199 -4.76 -32.99 3.23
CA LYS A 199 -4.69 -33.93 2.12
C LYS A 199 -3.71 -35.08 2.35
N ASN A 200 -2.95 -35.05 3.44
CA ASN A 200 -1.91 -36.05 3.72
C ASN A 200 -0.97 -36.22 2.49
N CYS A 201 -0.47 -35.10 1.98
CA CYS A 201 0.45 -34.98 0.85
C CYS A 201 1.80 -34.43 1.31
N GLU A 202 2.84 -34.64 0.50
CA GLU A 202 4.17 -34.06 0.70
C GLU A 202 4.22 -32.69 0.02
N VAL A 203 4.58 -31.62 0.77
CA VAL A 203 4.66 -30.28 0.21
C VAL A 203 6.07 -29.73 0.35
N THR A 204 6.66 -29.31 -0.77
CA THR A 204 7.91 -28.57 -0.80
C THR A 204 7.61 -27.10 -1.04
N GLY A 205 7.91 -26.25 -0.06
CA GLY A 205 7.81 -24.79 -0.19
C GLY A 205 9.14 -24.17 -0.58
N ILE A 206 9.10 -23.18 -1.47
CA ILE A 206 10.28 -22.37 -1.80
C ILE A 206 9.98 -20.88 -1.64
N SER A 207 10.90 -20.12 -1.05
CA SER A 207 10.83 -18.67 -0.89
C SER A 207 12.16 -18.02 -1.22
N LEU A 208 12.13 -16.75 -1.68
CA LEU A 208 13.33 -15.92 -1.88
C LEU A 208 13.71 -15.13 -0.63
N SER A 209 12.84 -15.08 0.37
CA SER A 209 13.07 -14.40 1.65
C SER A 209 13.67 -15.38 2.66
N LYS A 210 14.80 -15.02 3.24
CA LYS A 210 15.43 -15.80 4.31
C LYS A 210 14.66 -15.75 5.62
N ASN A 211 13.87 -14.70 5.83
CA ASN A 211 13.08 -14.52 7.06
C ASN A 211 11.75 -15.31 7.04
N GLN A 212 11.43 -15.96 5.92
CA GLN A 212 10.23 -16.76 5.77
C GLN A 212 10.46 -18.27 5.83
N ILE A 213 11.73 -18.69 5.84
CA ILE A 213 12.14 -20.11 5.84
C ILE A 213 12.77 -20.48 7.17
#